data_64c20a378fbd80e07dc73dcfafa9a4be
#
_entry.id   64c20a378fbd80e07dc73dcfafa9a4be
#
_cell.length_a   1.000
_cell.length_b   1.000
_cell.length_c   1.000
_cell.angle_alpha   90.00
_cell.angle_beta   90.00
_cell.angle_gamma   90.00
#
_symmetry.space_group_name_H-M   'P 1'
#
loop_
_entity.id
_entity.type
_entity.pdbx_description
1 polymer ?
#
loop_
_entity_poly.entity_id
_entity_poly.type
_entity_poly.pdbx_seq_one_letter_code
_entity_poly.pdbx_strand_id
1 'polypeptide(L)'
;MMRIGILTFHFAHNYGALLQAYALKCYLTQHGYDTSIINYTPEKLRKEYSMNPFVYSKNPKVLLSLSLRNYRRRKQNRLFTQFQNNELGVKKKIFTSEELIAAMNTYDMVSVGSDQVWNTNITGNIKCYFLEKEVQAQKISYAASFGTDSICVYQKNAINECLPLYSKISVREQQAKKILEEEKIGAELVCDPVFLIGREEWDAFARKPESVAEDSRYVLLYGLSRNEQLEKSAARYAESEGIPLYVIHPTAQKLTRKGTLLYDVGPREFVWLIRNAVKVYSNSFHATAVSVLYGRTLVYDAVNGLGSRVASLFDSLGMNLREGVNEYKLSLISEKKIGDYDQTGKAFLSNL
;
A
#
# COMPACT_ATOMS: atom_id res chain seq x y z
N MET A 1 28.50 6.33 -2.74
CA MET A 1 27.04 6.50 -2.57
C MET A 1 26.55 5.31 -1.75
N MET A 2 25.86 5.56 -0.63
CA MET A 2 25.35 4.50 0.25
C MET A 2 24.26 3.70 -0.48
N ARG A 3 24.36 2.36 -0.44
CA ARG A 3 23.42 1.45 -1.10
C ARG A 3 22.35 1.02 -0.11
N ILE A 4 21.08 1.31 -0.43
CA ILE A 4 19.94 0.96 0.42
C ILE A 4 19.05 -0.06 -0.27
N GLY A 5 18.87 -1.22 0.36
CA GLY A 5 17.91 -2.24 -0.06
C GLY A 5 16.58 -2.05 0.64
N ILE A 6 15.48 -1.94 -0.11
CA ILE A 6 14.13 -1.85 0.45
C ILE A 6 13.45 -3.23 0.37
N LEU A 7 13.10 -3.80 1.52
CA LEU A 7 12.35 -5.05 1.63
C LEU A 7 10.90 -4.74 2.01
N THR A 8 9.99 -4.83 1.04
CA THR A 8 8.56 -4.52 1.21
C THR A 8 7.68 -5.33 0.26
N PHE A 9 6.36 -5.16 0.36
CA PHE A 9 5.39 -5.76 -0.55
C PHE A 9 5.38 -5.03 -1.89
N HIS A 10 6.20 -5.47 -2.82
CA HIS A 10 6.32 -4.92 -4.18
C HIS A 10 5.74 -5.84 -5.26
N PHE A 11 5.45 -7.09 -4.94
CA PHE A 11 4.98 -8.13 -5.87
C PHE A 11 3.46 -8.24 -5.94
N ALA A 12 2.75 -7.69 -4.95
CA ALA A 12 1.31 -7.77 -4.88
C ALA A 12 0.64 -6.91 -5.96
N HIS A 13 -0.42 -7.43 -6.59
CA HIS A 13 -1.32 -6.63 -7.40
C HIS A 13 -2.22 -5.78 -6.49
N ASN A 14 -1.61 -4.88 -5.74
CA ASN A 14 -2.23 -3.96 -4.82
C ASN A 14 -1.65 -2.57 -5.08
N TYR A 15 -2.51 -1.62 -5.44
CA TYR A 15 -2.08 -0.26 -5.79
C TYR A 15 -1.26 0.37 -4.67
N GLY A 16 -1.77 0.31 -3.44
CA GLY A 16 -1.10 0.92 -2.30
C GLY A 16 0.27 0.34 -1.99
N ALA A 17 0.40 -0.99 -2.04
CA ALA A 17 1.68 -1.67 -1.82
C ALA A 17 2.76 -1.22 -2.82
N LEU A 18 2.37 -0.95 -4.06
CA LEU A 18 3.29 -0.47 -5.09
C LEU A 18 3.58 1.03 -4.96
N LEU A 19 2.57 1.85 -4.61
CA LEU A 19 2.76 3.30 -4.47
C LEU A 19 3.68 3.63 -3.30
N GLN A 20 3.52 2.98 -2.14
CA GLN A 20 4.41 3.19 -1.00
C GLN A 20 5.86 2.78 -1.31
N ALA A 21 6.06 1.64 -2.00
CA ALA A 21 7.39 1.17 -2.40
C ALA A 21 8.05 2.15 -3.39
N TYR A 22 7.28 2.66 -4.35
CA TYR A 22 7.73 3.67 -5.30
C TYR A 22 8.13 4.99 -4.60
N ALA A 23 7.25 5.50 -3.74
CA ALA A 23 7.47 6.77 -3.08
C ALA A 23 8.71 6.74 -2.16
N LEU A 24 8.91 5.67 -1.39
CA LEU A 24 10.11 5.52 -0.56
C LEU A 24 11.37 5.44 -1.42
N LYS A 25 11.36 4.61 -2.47
CA LYS A 25 12.48 4.50 -3.41
C LYS A 25 12.79 5.85 -4.07
N CYS A 26 11.77 6.55 -4.57
CA CYS A 26 11.91 7.85 -5.21
C CYS A 26 12.54 8.87 -4.27
N TYR A 27 11.99 9.01 -3.06
CA TYR A 27 12.49 9.92 -2.05
C TYR A 27 13.97 9.67 -1.71
N LEU A 28 14.33 8.43 -1.39
CA LEU A 28 15.71 8.09 -1.06
C LEU A 28 16.67 8.31 -2.25
N THR A 29 16.25 7.98 -3.47
CA THR A 29 17.06 8.23 -4.67
C THR A 29 17.28 9.73 -4.91
N GLN A 30 16.25 10.57 -4.73
CA GLN A 30 16.36 12.03 -4.84
C GLN A 30 17.30 12.63 -3.77
N HIS A 31 17.46 11.95 -2.62
CA HIS A 31 18.36 12.37 -1.55
C HIS A 31 19.78 11.76 -1.65
N GLY A 32 20.14 11.21 -2.81
CA GLY A 32 21.50 10.78 -3.11
C GLY A 32 21.86 9.37 -2.65
N TYR A 33 20.88 8.51 -2.36
CA TYR A 33 21.12 7.10 -2.06
C TYR A 33 21.00 6.22 -3.33
N ASP A 34 21.83 5.17 -3.44
CA ASP A 34 21.65 4.11 -4.44
C ASP A 34 20.62 3.11 -3.91
N THR A 35 19.38 3.26 -4.36
CA THR A 35 18.24 2.57 -3.77
C THR A 35 17.68 1.49 -4.68
N SER A 36 17.49 0.29 -4.15
CA SER A 36 16.92 -0.85 -4.89
C SER A 36 15.83 -1.56 -4.09
N ILE A 37 14.80 -2.04 -4.80
CA ILE A 37 13.81 -2.96 -4.22
C ILE A 37 14.40 -4.37 -4.20
N ILE A 38 14.40 -5.01 -3.03
CA ILE A 38 14.79 -6.41 -2.86
C ILE A 38 13.65 -7.30 -3.34
N ASN A 39 13.87 -8.00 -4.46
CA ASN A 39 12.80 -8.75 -5.16
C ASN A 39 12.58 -10.13 -4.51
N TYR A 40 12.15 -10.13 -3.26
CA TYR A 40 11.79 -11.32 -2.51
C TYR A 40 10.28 -11.49 -2.40
N THR A 41 9.79 -12.66 -2.71
CA THR A 41 8.36 -13.00 -2.56
C THR A 41 8.24 -14.33 -1.80
N PRO A 42 7.73 -14.32 -0.55
CA PRO A 42 7.49 -15.53 0.20
C PRO A 42 6.62 -16.54 -0.55
N GLU A 43 6.88 -17.83 -0.36
CA GLU A 43 6.17 -18.89 -1.09
C GLU A 43 4.65 -18.83 -0.91
N LYS A 44 4.19 -18.56 0.32
CA LYS A 44 2.76 -18.39 0.63
C LYS A 44 2.14 -17.32 -0.25
N LEU A 45 2.75 -16.12 -0.29
CA LEU A 45 2.24 -14.99 -1.06
C LEU A 45 2.39 -15.21 -2.56
N ARG A 46 3.45 -15.88 -3.00
CA ARG A 46 3.62 -16.25 -4.42
C ARG A 46 2.49 -17.16 -4.92
N LYS A 47 2.02 -18.10 -4.10
CA LYS A 47 0.86 -18.93 -4.43
C LYS A 47 -0.42 -18.10 -4.45
N GLU A 48 -0.64 -17.24 -3.46
CA GLU A 48 -1.82 -16.40 -3.33
C GLU A 48 -1.98 -15.40 -4.50
N TYR A 49 -0.88 -14.84 -4.99
CA TYR A 49 -0.88 -13.91 -6.13
C TYR A 49 -0.62 -14.59 -7.48
N SER A 50 -0.63 -15.91 -7.54
CA SER A 50 -0.38 -16.65 -8.79
C SER A 50 -1.48 -16.38 -9.83
N MET A 51 -1.06 -16.15 -11.07
CA MET A 51 -1.97 -16.06 -12.21
C MET A 51 -2.30 -17.44 -12.82
N ASN A 52 -1.60 -18.48 -12.37
CA ASN A 52 -1.84 -19.84 -12.84
C ASN A 52 -3.11 -20.42 -12.18
N PRO A 53 -4.20 -20.66 -12.92
CA PRO A 53 -5.45 -21.14 -12.34
C PRO A 53 -5.32 -22.55 -11.71
N PHE A 54 -4.36 -23.37 -12.15
CA PHE A 54 -4.12 -24.71 -11.62
C PHE A 54 -3.58 -24.70 -10.17
N VAL A 55 -3.05 -23.57 -9.70
CA VAL A 55 -2.65 -23.40 -8.29
C VAL A 55 -3.86 -23.40 -7.35
N TYR A 56 -5.03 -22.97 -7.87
CA TYR A 56 -6.25 -22.79 -7.06
C TYR A 56 -7.25 -23.93 -7.17
N SER A 57 -7.30 -24.64 -8.30
CA SER A 57 -8.30 -25.68 -8.51
C SER A 57 -7.89 -26.65 -9.63
N LYS A 58 -8.40 -27.89 -9.53
CA LYS A 58 -8.38 -28.87 -10.63
C LYS A 58 -9.74 -29.02 -11.32
N ASN A 59 -10.78 -28.33 -10.80
CA ASN A 59 -12.13 -28.42 -11.37
C ASN A 59 -12.22 -27.63 -12.70
N PRO A 60 -12.60 -28.25 -13.83
CA PRO A 60 -12.64 -27.61 -15.14
C PRO A 60 -13.51 -26.34 -15.20
N LYS A 61 -14.66 -26.32 -14.51
CA LYS A 61 -15.54 -25.15 -14.46
C LYS A 61 -14.88 -23.97 -13.73
N VAL A 62 -14.18 -24.25 -12.63
CA VAL A 62 -13.43 -23.24 -11.88
C VAL A 62 -12.24 -22.74 -12.70
N LEU A 63 -11.50 -23.64 -13.35
CA LEU A 63 -10.38 -23.30 -14.23
C LEU A 63 -10.82 -22.39 -15.37
N LEU A 64 -11.94 -22.70 -16.03
CA LEU A 64 -12.49 -21.84 -17.09
C LEU A 64 -12.86 -20.45 -16.56
N SER A 65 -13.52 -20.37 -15.41
CA SER A 65 -13.89 -19.10 -14.77
C SER A 65 -12.66 -18.26 -14.43
N LEU A 66 -11.63 -18.89 -13.83
CA LEU A 66 -10.36 -18.23 -13.49
C LEU A 66 -9.61 -17.76 -14.75
N SER A 67 -9.59 -18.59 -15.81
CA SER A 67 -8.94 -18.25 -17.07
C SER A 67 -9.63 -17.06 -17.76
N LEU A 68 -10.96 -17.03 -17.78
CA LEU A 68 -11.72 -15.89 -18.31
C LEU A 68 -11.48 -14.62 -17.50
N ARG A 69 -11.42 -14.74 -16.17
CA ARG A 69 -11.07 -13.61 -15.29
C ARG A 69 -9.66 -13.10 -15.60
N ASN A 70 -8.69 -13.98 -15.72
CA ASN A 70 -7.31 -13.62 -16.02
C ASN A 70 -7.18 -12.98 -17.42
N TYR A 71 -7.92 -13.47 -18.40
CA TYR A 71 -7.98 -12.87 -19.73
C TYR A 71 -8.51 -11.42 -19.68
N ARG A 72 -9.62 -11.18 -18.96
CA ARG A 72 -10.17 -9.81 -18.77
C ARG A 72 -9.18 -8.88 -18.07
N ARG A 73 -8.42 -9.42 -17.12
CA ARG A 73 -7.42 -8.67 -16.34
C ARG A 73 -6.08 -8.48 -17.04
N ARG A 74 -5.87 -9.05 -18.23
CA ARG A 74 -4.55 -9.05 -18.89
C ARG A 74 -3.94 -7.66 -19.03
N LYS A 75 -4.77 -6.64 -19.32
CA LYS A 75 -4.31 -5.24 -19.43
C LYS A 75 -3.88 -4.69 -18.07
N GLN A 76 -4.70 -4.87 -17.05
CA GLN A 76 -4.36 -4.51 -15.66
C GLN A 76 -3.06 -5.20 -15.23
N ASN A 77 -2.96 -6.52 -15.38
CA ASN A 77 -1.77 -7.28 -15.01
C ASN A 77 -0.50 -6.79 -15.74
N ARG A 78 -0.63 -6.45 -17.03
CA ARG A 78 0.46 -5.87 -17.80
C ARG A 78 0.92 -4.54 -17.22
N LEU A 79 0.00 -3.66 -16.84
CA LEU A 79 0.32 -2.38 -16.23
C LEU A 79 1.02 -2.53 -14.88
N PHE A 80 0.57 -3.49 -14.04
CA PHE A 80 1.25 -3.80 -12.77
C PHE A 80 2.68 -4.32 -13.01
N THR A 81 2.86 -5.27 -13.95
CA THR A 81 4.18 -5.82 -14.29
C THR A 81 5.10 -4.75 -14.89
N GLN A 82 4.59 -3.91 -15.78
CA GLN A 82 5.35 -2.79 -16.34
C GLN A 82 5.80 -1.83 -15.24
N PHE A 83 4.93 -1.52 -14.29
CA PHE A 83 5.26 -0.68 -13.16
C PHE A 83 6.37 -1.30 -12.29
N GLN A 84 6.25 -2.56 -11.93
CA GLN A 84 7.27 -3.28 -11.16
C GLN A 84 8.64 -3.27 -11.86
N ASN A 85 8.66 -3.47 -13.17
CA ASN A 85 9.91 -3.53 -13.94
C ASN A 85 10.52 -2.13 -14.17
N ASN A 86 9.72 -1.16 -14.57
CA ASN A 86 10.20 0.14 -15.03
C ASN A 86 10.39 1.13 -13.87
N GLU A 87 9.41 1.23 -12.97
CA GLU A 87 9.43 2.22 -11.89
C GLU A 87 10.15 1.68 -10.64
N LEU A 88 9.82 0.46 -10.23
CA LEU A 88 10.50 -0.15 -9.09
C LEU A 88 11.86 -0.74 -9.47
N GLY A 89 12.07 -1.07 -10.75
CA GLY A 89 13.33 -1.62 -11.25
C GLY A 89 13.67 -2.96 -10.60
N VAL A 90 12.65 -3.81 -10.37
CA VAL A 90 12.88 -5.10 -9.70
C VAL A 90 13.78 -6.00 -10.55
N LYS A 91 14.85 -6.49 -9.93
CA LYS A 91 15.87 -7.35 -10.56
C LYS A 91 15.54 -8.84 -10.38
N LYS A 92 16.56 -9.66 -10.32
CA LYS A 92 16.48 -11.12 -10.12
C LYS A 92 15.57 -11.46 -8.93
N LYS A 93 14.63 -12.39 -9.15
CA LYS A 93 13.78 -12.91 -8.09
C LYS A 93 14.58 -13.73 -7.09
N ILE A 94 14.24 -13.55 -5.83
CA ILE A 94 14.79 -14.26 -4.69
C ILE A 94 13.68 -15.17 -4.14
N PHE A 95 14.00 -16.42 -3.86
CA PHE A 95 13.02 -17.43 -3.49
C PHE A 95 13.27 -18.06 -2.12
N THR A 96 14.52 -18.10 -1.65
CA THR A 96 14.87 -18.72 -0.36
C THR A 96 15.34 -17.68 0.65
N SER A 97 15.31 -18.03 1.92
CA SER A 97 15.80 -17.17 3.00
C SER A 97 17.32 -16.94 2.90
N GLU A 98 18.06 -17.97 2.51
CA GLU A 98 19.52 -17.90 2.35
C GLU A 98 19.90 -16.93 1.20
N GLU A 99 19.21 -17.04 0.06
CA GLU A 99 19.38 -16.08 -1.05
C GLU A 99 19.03 -14.66 -0.62
N LEU A 100 17.98 -14.50 0.21
CA LEU A 100 17.54 -13.20 0.69
C LEU A 100 18.59 -12.58 1.63
N ILE A 101 19.10 -13.34 2.62
CA ILE A 101 20.15 -12.87 3.52
C ILE A 101 21.41 -12.48 2.72
N ALA A 102 21.84 -13.34 1.79
CA ALA A 102 22.98 -13.04 0.94
C ALA A 102 22.77 -11.75 0.12
N ALA A 103 21.57 -11.55 -0.43
CA ALA A 103 21.23 -10.33 -1.16
C ALA A 103 21.22 -9.10 -0.24
N MET A 104 20.63 -9.19 0.95
CA MET A 104 20.59 -8.10 1.92
C MET A 104 21.99 -7.68 2.35
N ASN A 105 22.93 -8.63 2.51
CA ASN A 105 24.31 -8.35 2.89
C ASN A 105 25.15 -7.71 1.78
N THR A 106 24.59 -7.48 0.60
CA THR A 106 25.24 -6.68 -0.47
C THR A 106 24.97 -5.17 -0.32
N TYR A 107 24.05 -4.77 0.55
CA TYR A 107 23.71 -3.36 0.82
C TYR A 107 24.46 -2.85 2.06
N ASP A 108 24.64 -1.53 2.11
CA ASP A 108 25.18 -0.87 3.30
C ASP A 108 24.08 -0.77 4.38
N MET A 109 22.82 -0.60 3.93
CA MET A 109 21.63 -0.53 4.79
C MET A 109 20.46 -1.31 4.16
N VAL A 110 19.64 -1.94 5.00
CA VAL A 110 18.35 -2.52 4.61
C VAL A 110 17.22 -1.83 5.37
N SER A 111 16.27 -1.27 4.62
CA SER A 111 15.04 -0.72 5.14
C SER A 111 13.89 -1.72 4.95
N VAL A 112 13.25 -2.15 6.03
CA VAL A 112 12.02 -2.94 5.96
C VAL A 112 10.79 -2.05 6.08
N GLY A 113 9.75 -2.32 5.27
CA GLY A 113 8.52 -1.51 5.22
C GLY A 113 8.59 -0.50 4.06
N SER A 114 7.61 0.30 3.88
CA SER A 114 6.33 0.42 4.59
C SER A 114 5.42 -0.81 4.33
N ASP A 115 4.11 -0.67 4.66
CA ASP A 115 3.06 -1.68 4.55
C ASP A 115 3.06 -2.69 5.71
N GLN A 116 2.13 -3.64 5.68
CA GLN A 116 1.87 -4.61 6.75
C GLN A 116 2.91 -5.75 6.76
N VAL A 117 4.17 -5.40 6.69
CA VAL A 117 5.29 -6.37 6.60
C VAL A 117 5.43 -7.21 7.88
N TRP A 118 4.97 -6.71 9.02
CA TRP A 118 4.95 -7.41 10.29
C TRP A 118 3.62 -8.11 10.62
N ASN A 119 2.69 -8.15 9.65
CA ASN A 119 1.41 -8.84 9.80
C ASN A 119 1.54 -10.32 9.43
N THR A 120 1.57 -11.20 10.45
CA THR A 120 1.70 -12.65 10.24
C THR A 120 0.49 -13.30 9.58
N ASN A 121 -0.69 -12.66 9.63
CA ASN A 121 -1.85 -13.14 8.87
C ASN A 121 -1.58 -13.07 7.35
N ILE A 122 -0.79 -12.09 6.91
CA ILE A 122 -0.38 -11.92 5.52
C ILE A 122 0.90 -12.72 5.24
N THR A 123 1.99 -12.42 5.98
CA THR A 123 3.31 -12.99 5.71
C THR A 123 3.44 -14.44 6.15
N GLY A 124 2.60 -14.89 7.08
CA GLY A 124 2.83 -16.14 7.82
C GLY A 124 3.94 -15.96 8.87
N ASN A 125 4.36 -17.07 9.46
CA ASN A 125 5.42 -17.05 10.45
C ASN A 125 6.81 -16.99 9.77
N ILE A 126 7.10 -15.87 9.08
CA ILE A 126 8.34 -15.68 8.35
C ILE A 126 9.12 -14.53 8.98
N LYS A 127 10.31 -14.83 9.53
CA LYS A 127 11.16 -13.84 10.19
C LYS A 127 11.84 -12.85 9.24
N CYS A 128 11.88 -13.13 7.94
CA CYS A 128 12.65 -12.33 6.99
C CYS A 128 12.31 -10.83 7.01
N TYR A 129 11.04 -10.49 7.27
CA TYR A 129 10.61 -9.09 7.42
C TYR A 129 10.95 -8.47 8.78
N PHE A 130 11.50 -9.24 9.71
CA PHE A 130 12.08 -8.73 10.95
C PHE A 130 13.61 -8.59 10.85
N LEU A 131 14.22 -8.80 9.67
CA LEU A 131 15.66 -8.73 9.40
C LEU A 131 16.49 -9.48 10.47
N GLU A 132 16.53 -10.79 10.31
CA GLU A 132 17.20 -11.71 11.22
C GLU A 132 18.66 -11.31 11.51
N LYS A 133 19.25 -11.87 12.56
CA LYS A 133 20.62 -11.53 13.01
C LYS A 133 21.70 -11.77 11.96
N GLU A 134 21.47 -12.68 11.03
CA GLU A 134 22.37 -13.05 9.93
C GLU A 134 22.52 -11.91 8.89
N VAL A 135 21.62 -10.94 8.90
CA VAL A 135 21.72 -9.72 8.08
C VAL A 135 22.75 -8.82 8.75
N GLN A 136 23.87 -8.55 8.07
CA GLN A 136 24.98 -7.73 8.55
C GLN A 136 24.83 -6.25 8.17
N ALA A 137 24.06 -5.95 7.13
CA ALA A 137 23.74 -4.58 6.75
C ALA A 137 23.09 -3.81 7.91
N GLN A 138 23.29 -2.50 7.96
CA GLN A 138 22.57 -1.66 8.92
C GLN A 138 21.05 -1.83 8.73
N LYS A 139 20.32 -2.03 9.82
CA LYS A 139 18.88 -2.34 9.79
C LYS A 139 18.06 -1.14 10.23
N ILE A 140 17.08 -0.78 9.41
CA ILE A 140 16.05 0.19 9.78
C ILE A 140 14.67 -0.33 9.40
N SER A 141 13.62 0.20 10.05
CA SER A 141 12.27 0.11 9.52
C SER A 141 11.74 1.50 9.18
N TYR A 142 11.10 1.62 8.03
CA TYR A 142 10.39 2.84 7.66
C TYR A 142 8.89 2.58 7.55
N ALA A 143 8.12 3.23 8.42
CA ALA A 143 6.65 3.16 8.42
C ALA A 143 6.12 1.72 8.39
N ALA A 144 6.79 0.78 9.05
CA ALA A 144 6.36 -0.62 9.12
C ALA A 144 5.04 -0.75 9.89
N SER A 145 4.24 -1.78 9.58
CA SER A 145 2.90 -1.95 10.13
C SER A 145 2.63 -3.39 10.52
N PHE A 146 1.96 -3.58 11.66
CA PHE A 146 1.37 -4.87 12.03
C PHE A 146 0.01 -5.07 11.37
N GLY A 147 -0.73 -3.97 11.10
CA GLY A 147 -2.07 -4.02 10.52
C GLY A 147 -3.11 -4.73 11.38
N THR A 148 -2.81 -4.97 12.65
CA THR A 148 -3.65 -5.62 13.67
C THR A 148 -3.50 -4.91 14.99
N ASP A 149 -4.50 -5.04 15.87
CA ASP A 149 -4.51 -4.39 17.18
C ASP A 149 -3.79 -5.22 18.25
N SER A 150 -3.43 -6.46 17.94
CA SER A 150 -2.71 -7.37 18.83
C SER A 150 -1.72 -8.22 18.05
N ILE A 151 -0.72 -8.76 18.76
CA ILE A 151 0.33 -9.63 18.20
C ILE A 151 0.25 -11.03 18.79
N CYS A 152 0.63 -12.02 18.00
CA CYS A 152 0.76 -13.39 18.46
C CYS A 152 2.14 -13.64 19.10
N VAL A 153 2.28 -14.78 19.79
CA VAL A 153 3.54 -15.18 20.44
C VAL A 153 4.73 -15.19 19.47
N TYR A 154 4.51 -15.62 18.24
CA TYR A 154 5.55 -15.63 17.22
C TYR A 154 6.07 -14.20 16.91
N GLN A 155 5.15 -13.23 16.73
CA GLN A 155 5.53 -11.84 16.49
C GLN A 155 6.27 -11.26 17.69
N LYS A 156 5.80 -11.54 18.91
CA LYS A 156 6.47 -11.11 20.14
C LYS A 156 7.91 -11.61 20.20
N ASN A 157 8.13 -12.90 19.91
CA ASN A 157 9.48 -13.49 19.89
C ASN A 157 10.35 -12.83 18.81
N ALA A 158 9.81 -12.61 17.60
CA ALA A 158 10.55 -11.97 16.51
C ALA A 158 10.90 -10.49 16.83
N ILE A 159 10.00 -9.75 17.47
CA ILE A 159 10.25 -8.39 17.97
C ILE A 159 11.44 -8.39 18.92
N ASN A 160 11.38 -9.22 19.98
CA ASN A 160 12.40 -9.24 21.03
C ASN A 160 13.76 -9.76 20.54
N GLU A 161 13.78 -10.64 19.54
CA GLU A 161 15.02 -11.20 18.96
C GLU A 161 15.66 -10.25 17.92
N CYS A 162 14.85 -9.61 17.07
CA CYS A 162 15.37 -8.94 15.88
C CYS A 162 15.42 -7.40 16.03
N LEU A 163 14.40 -6.77 16.60
CA LEU A 163 14.31 -5.31 16.60
C LEU A 163 15.37 -4.60 17.48
N PRO A 164 15.92 -5.20 18.55
CA PRO A 164 17.07 -4.60 19.24
C PRO A 164 18.33 -4.44 18.38
N LEU A 165 18.39 -5.12 17.22
CA LEU A 165 19.49 -5.02 16.27
C LEU A 165 19.34 -3.88 15.25
N TYR A 166 18.23 -3.15 15.31
CA TYR A 166 17.96 -2.04 14.40
C TYR A 166 18.62 -0.76 14.91
N SER A 167 19.16 0.03 13.97
CA SER A 167 19.70 1.36 14.30
C SER A 167 18.57 2.39 14.47
N LYS A 168 17.48 2.23 13.70
CA LYS A 168 16.29 3.09 13.79
C LYS A 168 15.03 2.29 13.48
N ILE A 169 13.98 2.56 14.23
CA ILE A 169 12.67 1.91 14.03
C ILE A 169 11.60 2.97 13.87
N SER A 170 10.83 2.90 12.78
CA SER A 170 9.62 3.69 12.65
C SER A 170 8.44 2.86 12.17
N VAL A 171 7.26 3.29 12.60
CA VAL A 171 5.97 2.66 12.30
C VAL A 171 4.98 3.69 11.77
N ARG A 172 3.95 3.22 11.06
CA ARG A 172 2.98 4.06 10.37
C ARG A 172 1.75 4.40 11.21
N GLU A 173 1.41 3.59 12.19
CA GLU A 173 0.22 3.75 13.01
C GLU A 173 0.52 3.71 14.51
N GLN A 174 -0.28 4.47 15.26
CA GLN A 174 -0.14 4.59 16.72
C GLN A 174 -0.27 3.24 17.43
N GLN A 175 -1.10 2.33 16.91
CA GLN A 175 -1.24 1.00 17.48
C GLN A 175 0.06 0.17 17.39
N ALA A 176 0.77 0.26 16.26
CA ALA A 176 2.07 -0.39 16.12
C ALA A 176 3.10 0.17 17.12
N LYS A 177 3.08 1.49 17.34
CA LYS A 177 3.95 2.12 18.34
C LYS A 177 3.67 1.60 19.75
N LYS A 178 2.39 1.52 20.14
CA LYS A 178 1.98 0.96 21.45
C LYS A 178 2.44 -0.49 21.63
N ILE A 179 2.26 -1.34 20.60
CA ILE A 179 2.71 -2.73 20.62
C ILE A 179 4.22 -2.81 20.89
N LEU A 180 5.03 -1.96 20.25
CA LEU A 180 6.48 -1.94 20.45
C LEU A 180 6.86 -1.38 21.82
N GLU A 181 6.17 -0.37 22.32
CA GLU A 181 6.36 0.18 23.67
C GLU A 181 6.09 -0.87 24.76
N GLU A 182 5.06 -1.72 24.60
CA GLU A 182 4.76 -2.83 25.51
C GLU A 182 5.91 -3.87 25.54
N GLU A 183 6.61 -4.07 24.41
CA GLU A 183 7.79 -4.92 24.32
C GLU A 183 9.11 -4.14 24.61
N LYS A 184 9.04 -2.91 25.13
CA LYS A 184 10.16 -2.03 25.48
C LYS A 184 11.08 -1.67 24.30
N ILE A 185 10.54 -1.65 23.10
CA ILE A 185 11.21 -1.21 21.86
C ILE A 185 10.77 0.21 21.54
N GLY A 186 11.73 1.14 21.46
CA GLY A 186 11.48 2.50 21.02
C GLY A 186 11.20 2.57 19.52
N ALA A 187 10.15 3.28 19.12
CA ALA A 187 9.82 3.50 17.72
C ALA A 187 9.25 4.91 17.47
N GLU A 188 9.57 5.49 16.32
CA GLU A 188 9.01 6.75 15.88
C GLU A 188 7.74 6.53 15.04
N LEU A 189 6.74 7.39 15.24
CA LEU A 189 5.56 7.43 14.39
C LEU A 189 5.84 8.37 13.21
N VAL A 190 5.78 7.84 11.99
CA VAL A 190 6.09 8.58 10.77
C VAL A 190 4.98 8.48 9.73
N CYS A 191 5.00 9.36 8.75
CA CYS A 191 4.05 9.31 7.64
C CYS A 191 4.26 8.09 6.75
N ASP A 192 3.17 7.65 6.08
CA ASP A 192 3.30 6.68 4.98
C ASP A 192 4.17 7.27 3.87
N PRO A 193 5.02 6.45 3.19
CA PRO A 193 5.87 6.91 2.09
C PRO A 193 5.15 7.73 1.01
N VAL A 194 3.86 7.50 0.80
CA VAL A 194 3.04 8.24 -0.17
C VAL A 194 3.08 9.77 0.07
N PHE A 195 3.35 10.20 1.30
CA PHE A 195 3.49 11.62 1.65
C PHE A 195 4.92 12.16 1.53
N LEU A 196 5.95 11.32 1.32
CA LEU A 196 7.35 11.75 1.19
C LEU A 196 7.61 12.54 -0.08
N ILE A 197 6.91 12.23 -1.15
CA ILE A 197 6.98 12.93 -2.43
C ILE A 197 5.78 13.85 -2.60
N GLY A 198 6.01 15.01 -3.23
CA GLY A 198 5.02 16.07 -3.36
C GLY A 198 3.93 15.80 -4.39
N ARG A 199 2.95 16.71 -4.46
CA ARG A 199 1.89 16.64 -5.49
C ARG A 199 2.45 16.71 -6.90
N GLU A 200 3.48 17.53 -7.12
CA GLU A 200 4.08 17.72 -8.45
C GLU A 200 4.66 16.40 -8.99
N GLU A 201 5.33 15.63 -8.14
CA GLU A 201 5.84 14.31 -8.49
C GLU A 201 4.70 13.33 -8.78
N TRP A 202 3.64 13.36 -7.95
CA TRP A 202 2.47 12.53 -8.18
C TRP A 202 1.70 12.95 -9.44
N ASP A 203 1.68 14.22 -9.79
CA ASP A 203 1.08 14.74 -11.02
C ASP A 203 1.85 14.29 -12.27
N ALA A 204 3.17 14.36 -12.23
CA ALA A 204 4.04 13.85 -13.28
C ALA A 204 3.96 12.31 -13.41
N PHE A 205 3.73 11.63 -12.28
CA PHE A 205 3.57 10.18 -12.24
C PHE A 205 2.21 9.73 -12.81
N ALA A 206 1.13 10.44 -12.53
CA ALA A 206 -0.23 10.04 -12.86
C ALA A 206 -0.47 9.90 -14.37
N ARG A 207 -1.27 8.90 -14.77
CA ARG A 207 -1.62 8.66 -16.18
C ARG A 207 -3.10 8.36 -16.31
N LYS A 208 -3.78 9.01 -17.26
CA LYS A 208 -5.19 8.77 -17.55
C LYS A 208 -5.41 7.35 -18.09
N PRO A 209 -6.42 6.60 -17.60
CA PRO A 209 -6.84 5.35 -18.23
C PRO A 209 -7.42 5.62 -19.64
N GLU A 210 -7.15 4.72 -20.58
CA GLU A 210 -7.68 4.85 -21.95
C GLU A 210 -9.22 4.74 -22.01
N SER A 211 -9.79 3.95 -21.08
CA SER A 211 -11.25 3.73 -20.98
C SER A 211 -12.04 4.91 -20.42
N VAL A 212 -11.36 5.94 -19.90
CA VAL A 212 -12.02 7.14 -19.34
C VAL A 212 -11.98 8.28 -20.37
N ALA A 213 -13.14 8.85 -20.68
CA ALA A 213 -13.22 10.00 -21.60
C ALA A 213 -12.46 11.22 -21.05
N GLU A 214 -12.05 12.13 -21.95
CA GLU A 214 -11.44 13.40 -21.57
C GLU A 214 -12.33 14.10 -20.55
N ASP A 215 -12.48 15.08 -20.17
CA ASP A 215 -13.35 15.89 -19.30
C ASP A 215 -14.46 15.13 -18.53
N SER A 216 -14.29 13.83 -18.30
CA SER A 216 -15.31 13.00 -17.64
C SER A 216 -15.42 13.37 -16.16
N ARG A 217 -16.61 13.82 -15.73
CA ARG A 217 -16.99 13.88 -14.32
C ARG A 217 -17.47 12.49 -13.89
N TYR A 218 -16.93 11.96 -12.81
CA TYR A 218 -17.28 10.60 -12.35
C TYR A 218 -17.14 10.43 -10.84
N VAL A 219 -17.83 9.42 -10.35
CA VAL A 219 -17.63 8.85 -9.01
C VAL A 219 -16.68 7.67 -9.11
N LEU A 220 -15.71 7.57 -8.19
CA LEU A 220 -14.80 6.43 -8.11
C LEU A 220 -15.15 5.55 -6.92
N LEU A 221 -15.35 4.25 -7.16
CA LEU A 221 -15.45 3.23 -6.11
C LEU A 221 -14.22 2.31 -6.16
N TYR A 222 -13.46 2.30 -5.08
CA TYR A 222 -12.34 1.40 -4.87
C TYR A 222 -12.45 0.67 -3.53
N GLY A 223 -12.67 -0.64 -3.56
CA GLY A 223 -12.77 -1.47 -2.36
C GLY A 223 -11.76 -2.62 -2.37
N LEU A 224 -11.13 -2.87 -1.22
CA LEU A 224 -10.29 -4.06 -1.00
C LEU A 224 -11.13 -5.29 -0.65
N SER A 225 -12.29 -5.06 -0.05
CA SER A 225 -13.32 -6.07 0.27
C SER A 225 -14.69 -5.54 -0.09
N ARG A 226 -15.65 -6.45 -0.24
CA ARG A 226 -17.04 -6.06 -0.47
C ARG A 226 -17.59 -5.31 0.73
N ASN A 227 -18.26 -4.21 0.44
CA ASN A 227 -18.97 -3.40 1.42
C ASN A 227 -20.26 -2.89 0.78
N GLU A 228 -21.37 -3.56 1.09
CA GLU A 228 -22.65 -3.32 0.43
C GLU A 228 -23.19 -1.90 0.69
N GLN A 229 -22.97 -1.35 1.87
CA GLN A 229 -23.41 0.01 2.21
C GLN A 229 -22.64 1.05 1.41
N LEU A 230 -21.32 0.92 1.35
CA LEU A 230 -20.43 1.78 0.57
C LEU A 230 -20.75 1.71 -0.94
N GLU A 231 -20.94 0.48 -1.46
CA GLU A 231 -21.28 0.22 -2.86
C GLU A 231 -22.65 0.83 -3.23
N LYS A 232 -23.67 0.66 -2.38
CA LYS A 232 -25.01 1.25 -2.58
C LYS A 232 -24.98 2.77 -2.48
N SER A 233 -24.17 3.33 -1.57
CA SER A 233 -24.02 4.77 -1.41
C SER A 233 -23.37 5.39 -2.65
N ALA A 234 -22.29 4.80 -3.15
CA ALA A 234 -21.62 5.25 -4.37
C ALA A 234 -22.55 5.22 -5.59
N ALA A 235 -23.31 4.13 -5.76
CA ALA A 235 -24.23 3.98 -6.87
C ALA A 235 -25.37 5.01 -6.83
N ARG A 236 -25.95 5.26 -5.64
CA ARG A 236 -27.02 6.26 -5.45
C ARG A 236 -26.53 7.67 -5.75
N TYR A 237 -25.33 8.03 -5.26
CA TYR A 237 -24.77 9.36 -5.51
C TYR A 237 -24.46 9.56 -7.01
N ALA A 238 -23.86 8.59 -7.69
CA ALA A 238 -23.60 8.69 -9.12
C ALA A 238 -24.90 8.84 -9.94
N GLU A 239 -25.96 8.12 -9.55
CA GLU A 239 -27.28 8.19 -10.18
C GLU A 239 -27.94 9.57 -9.95
N SER A 240 -27.88 10.12 -8.73
CA SER A 240 -28.45 11.44 -8.41
C SER A 240 -27.74 12.60 -9.13
N GLU A 241 -26.43 12.47 -9.37
CA GLU A 241 -25.65 13.47 -10.09
C GLU A 241 -25.68 13.28 -11.61
N GLY A 242 -26.23 12.18 -12.12
CA GLY A 242 -26.26 11.84 -13.54
C GLY A 242 -24.87 11.61 -14.13
N ILE A 243 -23.89 11.15 -13.32
CA ILE A 243 -22.51 10.93 -13.75
C ILE A 243 -22.12 9.45 -13.62
N PRO A 244 -21.14 8.96 -14.41
CA PRO A 244 -20.73 7.55 -14.35
C PRO A 244 -20.12 7.19 -13.00
N LEU A 245 -20.38 5.94 -12.58
CA LEU A 245 -19.68 5.27 -11.49
C LEU A 245 -18.59 4.38 -12.09
N TYR A 246 -17.33 4.73 -11.91
CA TYR A 246 -16.20 3.86 -12.23
C TYR A 246 -15.83 3.04 -11.01
N VAL A 247 -15.60 1.75 -11.25
CA VAL A 247 -15.24 0.77 -10.21
C VAL A 247 -13.88 0.22 -10.54
N ILE A 248 -12.99 0.20 -9.55
CA ILE A 248 -11.68 -0.45 -9.66
C ILE A 248 -11.50 -1.44 -8.51
N HIS A 249 -10.79 -2.52 -8.80
CA HIS A 249 -10.45 -3.54 -7.80
C HIS A 249 -9.12 -4.21 -8.17
N PRO A 250 -8.21 -4.50 -7.21
CA PRO A 250 -6.90 -5.08 -7.51
C PRO A 250 -6.95 -6.41 -8.26
N THR A 251 -8.03 -7.18 -8.04
CA THR A 251 -8.26 -8.46 -8.72
C THR A 251 -9.43 -8.41 -9.70
N ALA A 252 -9.84 -7.21 -10.13
CA ALA A 252 -10.96 -6.98 -11.04
C ALA A 252 -12.26 -7.70 -10.64
N GLN A 253 -12.54 -7.78 -9.34
CA GLN A 253 -13.83 -8.25 -8.86
C GLN A 253 -14.87 -7.16 -9.07
N LYS A 254 -16.05 -7.55 -9.51
CA LYS A 254 -17.18 -6.65 -9.63
C LYS A 254 -17.78 -6.40 -8.25
N LEU A 255 -17.49 -5.25 -7.67
CA LEU A 255 -17.96 -4.86 -6.33
C LEU A 255 -19.46 -4.53 -6.31
N THR A 256 -20.01 -4.00 -7.41
CA THR A 256 -21.41 -3.63 -7.50
C THR A 256 -22.00 -4.02 -8.86
N ARG A 257 -23.32 -4.24 -8.92
CA ARG A 257 -24.05 -4.46 -10.20
C ARG A 257 -24.17 -3.17 -11.02
N LYS A 258 -24.20 -2.01 -10.35
CA LYS A 258 -24.21 -0.68 -10.96
C LYS A 258 -22.77 -0.18 -11.09
N GLY A 259 -22.46 0.47 -12.21
CA GLY A 259 -21.14 1.03 -12.49
C GLY A 259 -20.30 0.19 -13.46
N THR A 260 -19.28 0.86 -14.00
CA THR A 260 -18.35 0.30 -15.00
C THR A 260 -17.05 -0.12 -14.31
N LEU A 261 -16.75 -1.42 -14.37
CA LEU A 261 -15.47 -1.95 -13.89
C LEU A 261 -14.38 -1.67 -14.93
N LEU A 262 -13.35 -0.95 -14.52
CA LEU A 262 -12.20 -0.64 -15.36
C LEU A 262 -11.14 -1.74 -15.26
N TYR A 263 -10.59 -2.15 -16.41
CA TYR A 263 -9.57 -3.19 -16.53
C TYR A 263 -8.21 -2.67 -16.99
N ASP A 264 -8.11 -1.38 -17.28
CA ASP A 264 -6.90 -0.71 -17.75
C ASP A 264 -6.32 0.25 -16.71
N VAL A 265 -6.37 -0.18 -15.45
CA VAL A 265 -5.91 0.61 -14.31
C VAL A 265 -4.71 -0.08 -13.66
N GLY A 266 -3.55 0.52 -13.79
CA GLY A 266 -2.34 0.24 -13.01
C GLY A 266 -2.12 1.29 -11.92
N PRO A 267 -0.94 1.29 -11.26
CA PRO A 267 -0.67 2.25 -10.18
C PRO A 267 -0.71 3.72 -10.62
N ARG A 268 -0.30 4.04 -11.84
CA ARG A 268 -0.31 5.40 -12.39
C ARG A 268 -1.74 5.87 -12.67
N GLU A 269 -2.56 5.01 -13.24
CA GLU A 269 -3.96 5.27 -13.52
C GLU A 269 -4.80 5.36 -12.22
N PHE A 270 -4.43 4.61 -11.19
CA PHE A 270 -5.06 4.70 -9.88
C PHE A 270 -4.93 6.10 -9.26
N VAL A 271 -3.73 6.67 -9.30
CA VAL A 271 -3.49 8.04 -8.79
C VAL A 271 -4.30 9.04 -9.62
N TRP A 272 -4.28 8.92 -10.95
CA TRP A 272 -5.04 9.81 -11.84
C TRP A 272 -6.55 9.75 -11.56
N LEU A 273 -7.10 8.56 -11.37
CA LEU A 273 -8.52 8.36 -11.09
C LEU A 273 -8.94 9.01 -9.76
N ILE A 274 -8.15 8.88 -8.71
CA ILE A 274 -8.45 9.54 -7.43
C ILE A 274 -8.35 11.06 -7.58
N ARG A 275 -7.28 11.55 -8.22
CA ARG A 275 -7.04 12.98 -8.45
C ARG A 275 -8.20 13.67 -9.15
N ASN A 276 -8.85 13.02 -10.11
CA ASN A 276 -9.87 13.63 -10.97
C ASN A 276 -11.31 13.23 -10.61
N ALA A 277 -11.51 12.36 -9.62
CA ALA A 277 -12.85 11.98 -9.18
C ALA A 277 -13.58 13.15 -8.51
N VAL A 278 -14.89 13.28 -8.78
CA VAL A 278 -15.78 14.20 -8.05
C VAL A 278 -15.88 13.75 -6.59
N LYS A 279 -16.00 12.44 -6.38
CA LYS A 279 -16.07 11.82 -5.06
C LYS A 279 -15.48 10.42 -5.11
N VAL A 280 -14.72 10.07 -4.09
CA VAL A 280 -14.08 8.74 -3.92
C VAL A 280 -14.80 7.97 -2.82
N TYR A 281 -15.16 6.74 -3.12
CA TYR A 281 -15.72 5.77 -2.17
C TYR A 281 -14.71 4.66 -1.95
N SER A 282 -14.25 4.46 -0.72
CA SER A 282 -13.20 3.46 -0.46
C SER A 282 -13.18 2.99 0.99
N ASN A 283 -12.68 1.77 1.19
CA ASN A 283 -12.27 1.21 2.48
C ASN A 283 -10.76 0.94 2.53
N SER A 284 -9.99 1.60 1.67
CA SER A 284 -8.54 1.42 1.55
C SER A 284 -7.78 2.57 2.21
N PHE A 285 -6.77 2.25 3.00
CA PHE A 285 -5.85 3.24 3.56
C PHE A 285 -5.17 4.07 2.45
N HIS A 286 -4.61 3.44 1.42
CA HIS A 286 -3.88 4.18 0.39
C HIS A 286 -4.80 5.01 -0.53
N ALA A 287 -6.04 4.58 -0.76
CA ALA A 287 -7.00 5.45 -1.44
C ALA A 287 -7.30 6.69 -0.60
N THR A 288 -7.41 6.52 0.72
CA THR A 288 -7.57 7.64 1.66
C THR A 288 -6.34 8.56 1.62
N ALA A 289 -5.13 8.02 1.70
CA ALA A 289 -3.89 8.80 1.66
C ALA A 289 -3.76 9.64 0.38
N VAL A 290 -3.99 9.03 -0.79
CA VAL A 290 -3.98 9.74 -2.08
C VAL A 290 -5.12 10.77 -2.15
N SER A 291 -6.31 10.47 -1.60
CA SER A 291 -7.42 11.43 -1.52
C SER A 291 -7.08 12.63 -0.63
N VAL A 292 -6.34 12.43 0.46
CA VAL A 292 -5.82 13.51 1.32
C VAL A 292 -4.86 14.39 0.53
N LEU A 293 -3.88 13.81 -0.16
CA LEU A 293 -2.92 14.56 -0.98
C LEU A 293 -3.60 15.48 -1.99
N TYR A 294 -4.71 15.03 -2.59
CA TYR A 294 -5.43 15.80 -3.60
C TYR A 294 -6.65 16.56 -3.05
N GLY A 295 -6.89 16.54 -1.75
CA GLY A 295 -8.01 17.23 -1.13
C GLY A 295 -9.38 16.77 -1.65
N ARG A 296 -9.55 15.49 -2.00
CA ARG A 296 -10.79 14.95 -2.58
C ARG A 296 -11.86 14.74 -1.52
N THR A 297 -13.12 14.77 -1.93
CA THR A 297 -14.21 14.30 -1.07
C THR A 297 -14.15 12.77 -1.02
N LEU A 298 -13.99 12.22 0.18
CA LEU A 298 -13.89 10.78 0.44
C LEU A 298 -15.10 10.31 1.23
N VAL A 299 -15.73 9.25 0.79
CA VAL A 299 -16.66 8.46 1.60
C VAL A 299 -15.92 7.19 2.01
N TYR A 300 -15.67 7.07 3.30
CA TYR A 300 -14.92 5.97 3.89
C TYR A 300 -15.81 5.15 4.83
N ASP A 301 -15.62 3.84 4.81
CA ASP A 301 -16.22 2.94 5.79
C ASP A 301 -15.10 2.12 6.45
N ALA A 302 -14.99 2.30 7.76
CA ALA A 302 -14.13 1.49 8.61
C ALA A 302 -14.73 0.10 8.77
N VAL A 303 -14.40 -0.84 7.90
CA VAL A 303 -14.71 -2.26 8.11
C VAL A 303 -13.97 -2.74 9.36
N ASN A 304 -14.67 -3.45 10.25
CA ASN A 304 -14.17 -3.95 11.54
C ASN A 304 -12.70 -4.38 11.50
N GLY A 305 -11.85 -3.77 12.33
CA GLY A 305 -10.43 -4.08 12.52
C GLY A 305 -9.44 -3.49 11.49
N LEU A 306 -9.90 -2.83 10.42
CA LEU A 306 -9.02 -2.22 9.41
C LEU A 306 -8.92 -0.67 9.54
N GLY A 307 -9.62 -0.09 10.52
CA GLY A 307 -9.71 1.36 10.70
C GLY A 307 -8.50 2.02 11.39
N SER A 308 -7.69 1.28 12.14
CA SER A 308 -6.63 1.86 12.98
C SER A 308 -5.61 2.70 12.20
N ARG A 309 -5.25 2.29 10.99
CA ARG A 309 -4.32 3.04 10.12
C ARG A 309 -4.92 4.34 9.61
N VAL A 310 -6.20 4.33 9.20
CA VAL A 310 -6.89 5.54 8.75
C VAL A 310 -7.21 6.44 9.94
N ALA A 311 -7.54 5.87 11.09
CA ALA A 311 -7.70 6.61 12.33
C ALA A 311 -6.39 7.35 12.68
N SER A 312 -5.26 6.66 12.69
CA SER A 312 -3.95 7.27 12.95
C SER A 312 -3.58 8.37 11.96
N LEU A 313 -3.87 8.17 10.66
CA LEU A 313 -3.69 9.21 9.64
C LEU A 313 -4.59 10.42 9.92
N PHE A 314 -5.86 10.20 10.20
CA PHE A 314 -6.80 11.29 10.47
C PHE A 314 -6.45 12.05 11.75
N ASP A 315 -6.09 11.34 12.82
CA ASP A 315 -5.64 11.97 14.08
C ASP A 315 -4.42 12.86 13.84
N SER A 316 -3.44 12.39 13.06
CA SER A 316 -2.25 13.17 12.68
C SER A 316 -2.60 14.43 11.88
N LEU A 317 -3.71 14.41 11.13
CA LEU A 317 -4.20 15.55 10.37
C LEU A 317 -5.25 16.38 11.12
N GLY A 318 -5.53 16.05 12.39
CA GLY A 318 -6.53 16.71 13.23
C GLY A 318 -7.96 16.47 12.78
N MET A 319 -8.23 15.28 12.28
CA MET A 319 -9.56 14.77 11.92
C MET A 319 -9.92 13.58 12.81
N ASN A 320 -11.20 13.30 12.94
CA ASN A 320 -11.69 12.12 13.65
C ASN A 320 -12.31 11.12 12.68
N LEU A 321 -11.88 9.86 12.75
CA LEU A 321 -12.55 8.77 12.06
C LEU A 321 -13.85 8.42 12.79
N ARG A 322 -14.97 8.37 12.06
CA ARG A 322 -16.29 8.00 12.58
C ARG A 322 -16.63 6.57 12.14
N GLU A 323 -17.37 5.86 12.98
CA GLU A 323 -17.86 4.52 12.64
C GLU A 323 -18.85 4.55 11.47
N GLY A 324 -18.87 3.48 10.68
CA GLY A 324 -19.74 3.30 9.51
C GLY A 324 -19.33 4.14 8.31
N VAL A 325 -20.25 4.24 7.35
CA VAL A 325 -20.05 4.97 6.09
C VAL A 325 -20.16 6.47 6.32
N ASN A 326 -19.07 7.19 6.22
CA ASN A 326 -19.02 8.64 6.46
C ASN A 326 -18.32 9.39 5.33
N GLU A 327 -18.79 10.62 5.09
CA GLU A 327 -18.18 11.54 4.13
C GLU A 327 -17.19 12.47 4.83
N TYR A 328 -16.03 12.67 4.18
CA TYR A 328 -14.94 13.54 4.62
C TYR A 328 -14.55 14.49 3.49
N LYS A 329 -14.63 15.79 3.73
CA LYS A 329 -14.16 16.84 2.82
C LYS A 329 -12.68 17.11 3.10
N LEU A 330 -11.79 16.36 2.44
CA LEU A 330 -10.35 16.41 2.72
C LEU A 330 -9.69 17.71 2.22
N SER A 331 -10.37 18.49 1.37
CA SER A 331 -9.97 19.86 1.00
C SER A 331 -9.94 20.84 2.17
N LEU A 332 -10.57 20.50 3.30
CA LEU A 332 -10.54 21.30 4.51
C LEU A 332 -9.25 21.09 5.34
N ILE A 333 -8.46 20.06 5.02
CA ILE A 333 -7.15 19.86 5.65
C ILE A 333 -6.19 20.91 5.08
N SER A 334 -5.60 21.72 5.96
CA SER A 334 -4.65 22.72 5.51
C SER A 334 -3.36 22.09 4.98
N GLU A 335 -2.74 22.73 3.99
CA GLU A 335 -1.45 22.28 3.46
C GLU A 335 -0.37 22.22 4.56
N LYS A 336 -0.44 23.12 5.55
CA LYS A 336 0.43 23.08 6.71
C LYS A 336 0.33 21.74 7.46
N LYS A 337 -0.88 21.23 7.74
CA LYS A 337 -1.06 19.96 8.44
C LYS A 337 -0.51 18.77 7.63
N ILE A 338 -0.68 18.80 6.31
CA ILE A 338 -0.09 17.78 5.44
C ILE A 338 1.44 17.89 5.48
N GLY A 339 1.99 19.11 5.43
CA GLY A 339 3.42 19.37 5.55
C GLY A 339 4.00 18.98 6.91
N ASP A 340 3.30 19.27 8.01
CA ASP A 340 3.73 18.83 9.35
C ASP A 340 3.74 17.30 9.46
N TYR A 341 2.78 16.62 8.81
CA TYR A 341 2.72 15.17 8.79
C TYR A 341 3.83 14.56 7.93
N ASP A 342 4.11 15.09 6.74
CA ASP A 342 5.18 14.58 5.88
C ASP A 342 6.57 14.79 6.51
N GLN A 343 6.76 15.88 7.28
CA GLN A 343 8.00 16.14 8.01
C GLN A 343 8.36 15.04 9.00
N THR A 344 7.41 14.33 9.58
CA THR A 344 7.70 13.20 10.47
C THR A 344 8.55 12.13 9.78
N GLY A 345 8.25 11.83 8.53
CA GLY A 345 9.01 10.87 7.73
C GLY A 345 10.31 11.43 7.20
N LYS A 346 10.30 12.68 6.71
CA LYS A 346 11.49 13.38 6.18
C LYS A 346 12.55 13.54 7.26
N ALA A 347 12.16 13.97 8.47
CA ALA A 347 13.06 14.09 9.61
C ALA A 347 13.67 12.75 10.03
N PHE A 348 12.88 11.66 10.03
CA PHE A 348 13.39 10.33 10.31
C PHE A 348 14.46 9.89 9.30
N LEU A 349 14.25 10.18 8.00
CA LEU A 349 15.15 9.78 6.91
C LEU A 349 16.33 10.74 6.68
N SER A 350 16.27 11.98 7.16
CA SER A 350 17.35 12.97 6.96
C SER A 350 18.67 12.62 7.65
N ASN A 351 18.64 11.72 8.62
CA ASN A 351 19.79 11.31 9.43
C ASN A 351 20.15 9.82 9.21
N LEU A 352 19.99 9.28 7.99
CA LEU A 352 20.42 7.94 7.63
C LEU A 352 21.92 7.86 7.38
#